data_05ee8d28695e39a6c32b5eb653baa05f
#
_entry.id   05ee8d28695e39a6c32b5eb653baa05f
#
_cell.length_a   1.000
_cell.length_b   1.000
_cell.length_c   1.000
_cell.angle_alpha   90.00
_cell.angle_beta   90.00
_cell.angle_gamma   90.00
#
_symmetry.space_group_name_H-M   'P 1'
#
loop_
_entity.id
_entity.type
_entity.pdbx_description
1 polymer ?
#
loop_
_entity_poly.entity_id
_entity_poly.type
_entity_poly.pdbx_seq_one_letter_code
_entity_poly.pdbx_strand_id
1 'polypeptide(L)'
;MRAKLLAVAGATLSLGTGVAAADTMHPTLAARLAGMGEHGIVNFHSNATAGSLCWTFDLHTKGVTAASIRDAHGMVLVSLGKAYREKACARVVKTALQRIETKPTAYWVWVDTKGHPGELRGKLFAGMAHM
;
A
#
# COMPACT_ATOMS: atom_id res chain seq x y z
N MET A 1 41.10 -2.26 27.15
CA MET A 1 40.51 -2.19 26.73
C MET A 1 39.95 -1.93 26.09
N ARG A 2 39.94 -1.63 26.13
CA ARG A 2 39.31 -1.35 25.47
C ARG A 2 38.63 -0.93 24.69
N ALA A 3 38.47 -0.65 24.81
CA ALA A 3 37.72 -0.20 24.09
C ALA A 3 37.21 0.17 23.53
N LYS A 4 37.34 0.27 23.55
CA LYS A 4 36.75 0.58 22.94
C LYS A 4 36.01 0.72 22.29
N LEU A 5 36.28 0.80 22.75
CA LEU A 5 35.51 0.95 22.07
C LEU A 5 34.84 1.32 21.56
N LEU A 6 35.07 1.35 21.83
CA LEU A 6 34.30 1.62 21.17
C LEU A 6 33.60 1.91 20.57
N ALA A 7 33.83 1.93 20.81
CA ALA A 7 33.02 2.18 20.17
C ALA A 7 32.34 2.40 19.75
N VAL A 8 32.60 2.45 19.96
CA VAL A 8 31.73 2.69 19.40
C VAL A 8 31.15 2.94 18.88
N ALA A 9 31.47 3.12 19.16
CA ALA A 9 30.66 3.40 18.57
C ALA A 9 30.10 3.59 18.06
N GLY A 10 30.47 3.62 18.22
CA GLY A 10 29.64 3.90 17.65
C GLY A 10 29.14 4.02 17.24
N ALA A 11 29.23 4.16 17.32
CA ALA A 11 28.42 4.33 16.82
C ALA A 11 27.78 4.48 16.47
N THR A 12 27.90 4.68 16.62
CA THR A 12 27.03 4.85 16.18
C THR A 12 26.41 5.07 15.73
N LEU A 13 26.64 5.30 15.94
CA LEU A 13 25.82 5.53 15.38
C LEU A 13 25.29 5.87 14.79
N SER A 14 25.50 6.06 14.78
CA SER A 14 24.71 6.38 14.16
C SER A 14 24.23 6.48 13.64
N LEU A 15 24.35 6.74 13.90
CA LEU A 15 23.50 6.92 13.42
C LEU A 15 22.87 7.21 12.93
N GLY A 16 22.86 7.41 13.01
CA GLY A 16 21.97 7.65 12.69
C GLY A 16 21.49 8.04 12.07
N THR A 17 21.62 8.44 12.10
CA THR A 17 20.81 8.99 11.58
C THR A 17 20.26 8.87 10.52
N GLY A 18 20.45 8.92 10.30
CA GLY A 18 19.79 9.08 9.25
C GLY A 18 18.78 8.38 8.93
N VAL A 19 18.84 8.04 9.32
CA VAL A 19 17.81 7.64 9.16
C VAL A 19 16.63 8.10 9.53
N ALA A 20 16.63 8.78 10.25
CA ALA A 20 15.39 9.32 10.68
C ALA A 20 14.50 9.73 9.57
N ALA A 21 15.06 10.27 8.55
CA ALA A 21 14.27 10.64 7.41
C ALA A 21 13.53 9.44 6.84
N ALA A 22 14.18 8.31 6.83
CA ALA A 22 13.56 7.12 6.28
C ALA A 22 12.35 6.70 7.09
N ASP A 23 12.43 6.81 8.40
CA ASP A 23 11.32 6.34 9.22
C ASP A 23 10.17 7.31 9.25
N THR A 24 10.39 8.57 8.90
CA THR A 24 9.29 9.50 8.78
C THR A 24 8.59 9.40 7.43
N MET A 25 9.19 8.70 6.49
CA MET A 25 8.64 8.60 5.16
C MET A 25 7.85 7.32 5.02
N HIS A 26 6.55 7.47 5.10
CA HIS A 26 5.67 6.34 4.86
C HIS A 26 5.53 6.18 3.36
N PRO A 27 5.81 4.99 2.82
CA PRO A 27 5.69 4.77 1.40
C PRO A 27 4.31 5.12 0.89
N THR A 28 4.28 5.77 -0.27
CA THR A 28 3.05 5.97 -1.00
C THR A 28 3.01 4.98 -2.15
N LEU A 29 1.85 4.41 -2.36
CA LEU A 29 1.60 3.46 -3.42
C LEU A 29 0.34 3.89 -4.14
N ALA A 30 0.21 3.50 -5.39
CA ALA A 30 -0.95 3.89 -6.15
C ALA A 30 -1.26 2.86 -7.21
N ALA A 31 -2.46 2.95 -7.78
CA ALA A 31 -2.82 2.16 -8.94
C ALA A 31 -3.75 2.98 -9.83
N ARG A 32 -3.58 2.82 -11.12
CA ARG A 32 -4.54 3.31 -12.10
C ARG A 32 -5.43 2.15 -12.45
N LEU A 33 -6.72 2.35 -12.31
CA LEU A 33 -7.71 1.28 -12.42
C LEU A 33 -8.49 1.44 -13.72
N ALA A 34 -8.75 0.34 -14.39
CA ALA A 34 -9.51 0.35 -15.63
C ALA A 34 -10.23 -0.97 -15.81
N GLY A 35 -11.32 -0.93 -16.56
CA GLY A 35 -12.08 -2.10 -16.93
C GLY A 35 -13.47 -1.72 -17.40
N MET A 36 -13.98 -2.42 -18.40
CA MET A 36 -15.35 -2.27 -18.89
C MET A 36 -15.71 -0.83 -19.26
N GLY A 37 -14.74 -0.07 -19.75
CA GLY A 37 -14.97 1.32 -20.13
C GLY A 37 -14.98 2.30 -18.97
N GLU A 38 -14.74 1.81 -17.76
CA GLU A 38 -14.68 2.64 -16.56
C GLU A 38 -13.25 2.76 -16.07
N HIS A 39 -13.00 3.73 -15.21
CA HIS A 39 -11.65 3.99 -14.75
C HIS A 39 -11.65 4.67 -13.39
N GLY A 40 -10.47 4.73 -12.79
CA GLY A 40 -10.28 5.43 -11.53
C GLY A 40 -8.84 5.32 -11.08
N ILE A 41 -8.58 5.89 -9.93
CA ILE A 41 -7.28 5.78 -9.28
C ILE A 41 -7.49 5.48 -7.80
N VAL A 42 -6.44 4.94 -7.18
CA VAL A 42 -6.37 4.82 -5.73
C VAL A 42 -4.97 5.19 -5.30
N ASN A 43 -4.89 5.92 -4.19
CA ASN A 43 -3.63 6.26 -3.56
C ASN A 43 -3.62 5.69 -2.16
N PHE A 44 -2.47 5.13 -1.77
CA PHE A 44 -2.29 4.50 -0.47
C PHE A 44 -1.14 5.15 0.29
N HIS A 45 -1.30 5.19 1.60
CA HIS A 45 -0.20 5.47 2.52
C HIS A 45 -0.03 4.23 3.39
N SER A 46 1.13 3.61 3.28
CA SER A 46 1.45 2.40 4.01
C SER A 46 2.33 2.72 5.20
N ASN A 47 2.02 2.13 6.35
CA ASN A 47 2.84 2.27 7.54
C ASN A 47 3.03 0.89 8.14
N ALA A 48 4.09 0.20 7.71
CA ALA A 48 4.36 -1.16 8.16
C ALA A 48 4.68 -1.19 9.65
N THR A 49 5.29 -0.15 10.18
CA THR A 49 5.60 -0.08 11.62
C THR A 49 4.33 -0.08 12.45
N ALA A 50 3.34 0.68 12.05
CA ALA A 50 2.07 0.76 12.76
C ALA A 50 1.09 -0.35 12.34
N GLY A 51 1.38 -1.06 11.28
CA GLY A 51 0.48 -2.09 10.76
C GLY A 51 -0.80 -1.51 10.18
N SER A 52 -0.68 -0.39 9.47
CA SER A 52 -1.86 0.28 8.92
C SER A 52 -1.66 0.63 7.45
N LEU A 53 -2.78 0.66 6.75
CA LEU A 53 -2.83 1.06 5.35
C LEU A 53 -4.03 1.98 5.19
N CYS A 54 -3.78 3.18 4.71
CA CYS A 54 -4.83 4.15 4.46
C CYS A 54 -4.96 4.37 2.95
N TRP A 55 -6.16 4.67 2.49
CA TRP A 55 -6.38 4.83 1.05
C TRP A 55 -7.37 5.92 0.74
N THR A 56 -7.29 6.41 -0.49
CA THR A 56 -8.28 7.29 -1.07
C THR A 56 -8.51 6.84 -2.51
N PHE A 57 -9.75 6.51 -2.83
CA PHE A 57 -10.18 6.16 -4.18
C PHE A 57 -10.80 7.37 -4.85
N ASP A 58 -10.58 7.47 -6.15
CA ASP A 58 -11.31 8.40 -7.01
C ASP A 58 -11.77 7.57 -8.21
N LEU A 59 -12.99 7.09 -8.14
CA LEU A 59 -13.52 6.14 -9.13
C LEU A 59 -14.62 6.78 -9.95
N HIS A 60 -14.56 6.53 -11.24
CA HIS A 60 -15.59 6.94 -12.19
C HIS A 60 -16.39 5.70 -12.57
N THR A 61 -17.03 5.11 -11.58
CA THR A 61 -17.87 3.92 -11.76
C THR A 61 -18.93 3.92 -10.66
N LYS A 62 -19.95 3.13 -10.85
CA LYS A 62 -21.06 3.03 -9.93
C LYS A 62 -21.20 1.63 -9.35
N GLY A 63 -21.86 1.55 -8.20
CA GLY A 63 -22.18 0.26 -7.61
C GLY A 63 -20.99 -0.48 -7.03
N VAL A 64 -19.97 0.25 -6.59
CA VAL A 64 -18.81 -0.36 -5.98
C VAL A 64 -19.18 -1.03 -4.68
N THR A 65 -18.83 -2.29 -4.52
CA THR A 65 -19.18 -3.07 -3.34
C THR A 65 -17.98 -3.40 -2.47
N ALA A 66 -16.80 -3.58 -3.06
CA ALA A 66 -15.62 -3.96 -2.30
C ALA A 66 -14.36 -3.66 -3.09
N ALA A 67 -13.24 -3.64 -2.38
CA ALA A 67 -11.93 -3.49 -3.01
C ALA A 67 -10.93 -4.35 -2.24
N SER A 68 -9.87 -4.76 -2.92
CA SER A 68 -8.83 -5.60 -2.33
C SER A 68 -7.52 -5.44 -3.07
N ILE A 69 -6.43 -5.83 -2.41
CA ILE A 69 -5.14 -5.95 -3.07
C ILE A 69 -4.87 -7.44 -3.21
N ARG A 70 -4.53 -7.88 -4.42
CA ARG A 70 -4.34 -9.27 -4.76
C ARG A 70 -3.01 -9.50 -5.45
N ASP A 71 -2.53 -10.75 -5.41
CA ASP A 71 -1.33 -11.11 -6.13
C ASP A 71 -1.67 -11.44 -7.59
N ALA A 72 -0.67 -11.85 -8.35
CA ALA A 72 -0.83 -12.13 -9.78
C ALA A 72 -1.76 -13.33 -10.04
N HIS A 73 -2.00 -14.16 -9.03
CA HIS A 73 -2.89 -15.31 -9.14
C HIS A 73 -4.31 -14.99 -8.68
N GLY A 74 -4.56 -13.75 -8.29
CA GLY A 74 -5.88 -13.34 -7.82
C GLY A 74 -6.16 -13.64 -6.36
N MET A 75 -5.14 -14.08 -5.62
CA MET A 75 -5.29 -14.36 -4.19
C MET A 75 -5.28 -13.07 -3.41
N VAL A 76 -6.24 -12.90 -2.51
CA VAL A 76 -6.35 -11.69 -1.70
C VAL A 76 -5.19 -11.63 -0.72
N LEU A 77 -4.42 -10.55 -0.79
CA LEU A 77 -3.40 -10.26 0.20
C LEU A 77 -3.95 -9.33 1.27
N VAL A 78 -4.71 -8.33 0.86
CA VAL A 78 -5.29 -7.33 1.76
C VAL A 78 -6.71 -7.04 1.32
N SER A 79 -7.65 -7.16 2.26
CA SER A 79 -9.01 -6.73 2.04
C SER A 79 -9.15 -5.28 2.49
N LEU A 80 -9.72 -4.44 1.66
CA LEU A 80 -9.89 -3.03 1.98
C LEU A 80 -11.26 -2.78 2.60
N GLY A 81 -11.52 -3.53 3.70
CA GLY A 81 -12.76 -3.40 4.44
C GLY A 81 -13.83 -4.38 3.99
N LYS A 82 -14.86 -4.53 4.81
CA LYS A 82 -16.00 -5.40 4.50
C LYS A 82 -16.88 -4.83 3.41
N ALA A 83 -16.89 -3.51 3.30
CA ALA A 83 -17.64 -2.80 2.28
C ALA A 83 -16.75 -1.70 1.75
N TYR A 84 -17.05 -1.27 0.54
CA TYR A 84 -16.27 -0.22 -0.10
C TYR A 84 -16.37 1.09 0.69
N ARG A 85 -15.24 1.73 0.88
CA ARG A 85 -15.14 3.08 1.42
C ARG A 85 -14.19 3.86 0.57
N GLU A 86 -14.61 5.04 0.17
CA GLU A 86 -13.79 5.89 -0.69
C GLU A 86 -12.49 6.29 0.01
N LYS A 87 -12.57 6.54 1.31
CA LYS A 87 -11.41 6.98 2.08
C LYS A 87 -11.46 6.32 3.46
N ALA A 88 -10.44 5.55 3.79
CA ALA A 88 -10.41 4.83 5.06
C ALA A 88 -9.01 4.32 5.35
N CYS A 89 -8.87 3.75 6.52
CA CYS A 89 -7.66 3.05 6.94
C CYS A 89 -8.05 1.71 7.52
N ALA A 90 -7.15 0.75 7.41
CA ALA A 90 -7.36 -0.57 7.99
C ALA A 90 -6.07 -1.08 8.62
N ARG A 91 -6.23 -1.98 9.57
CA ARG A 91 -5.11 -2.70 10.09
C ARG A 91 -4.74 -3.79 9.12
N VAL A 92 -3.45 -3.91 8.85
CA VAL A 92 -2.94 -4.92 7.94
C VAL A 92 -1.71 -5.54 8.57
N VAL A 93 -1.57 -6.86 8.45
CA VAL A 93 -0.40 -7.52 9.01
C VAL A 93 0.86 -6.97 8.38
N LYS A 94 1.87 -6.78 9.22
CA LYS A 94 3.11 -6.13 8.83
C LYS A 94 3.76 -6.80 7.61
N THR A 95 3.76 -8.13 7.57
CA THR A 95 4.39 -8.84 6.45
C THR A 95 3.71 -8.56 5.13
N ALA A 96 2.38 -8.41 5.13
CA ALA A 96 1.65 -8.06 3.91
C ALA A 96 2.03 -6.67 3.43
N LEU A 97 2.11 -5.71 4.36
CA LEU A 97 2.52 -4.35 4.02
C LEU A 97 3.94 -4.32 3.46
N GLN A 98 4.85 -5.08 4.07
CA GLN A 98 6.23 -5.14 3.62
C GLN A 98 6.31 -5.70 2.21
N ARG A 99 5.47 -6.68 1.88
CA ARG A 99 5.46 -7.24 0.52
C ARG A 99 5.08 -6.20 -0.51
N ILE A 100 4.01 -5.45 -0.26
CA ILE A 100 3.57 -4.46 -1.25
C ILE A 100 4.51 -3.27 -1.32
N GLU A 101 5.19 -2.93 -0.22
CA GLU A 101 6.17 -1.85 -0.22
C GLU A 101 7.44 -2.24 -0.96
N THR A 102 7.84 -3.50 -0.81
CA THR A 102 9.08 -3.99 -1.41
C THR A 102 8.96 -4.18 -2.92
N LYS A 103 7.82 -4.72 -3.34
CA LYS A 103 7.62 -5.03 -4.76
C LYS A 103 6.18 -4.76 -5.14
N PRO A 104 5.78 -3.50 -5.21
CA PRO A 104 4.39 -3.17 -5.48
C PRO A 104 3.88 -3.72 -6.80
N THR A 105 4.72 -3.77 -7.83
CA THR A 105 4.28 -4.22 -9.16
C THR A 105 3.95 -5.70 -9.23
N ALA A 106 4.18 -6.45 -8.14
CA ALA A 106 3.74 -7.84 -8.07
C ALA A 106 2.28 -7.97 -7.62
N TYR A 107 1.63 -6.87 -7.31
CA TYR A 107 0.29 -6.87 -6.75
C TYR A 107 -0.64 -5.97 -7.55
N TRP A 108 -1.94 -6.25 -7.41
CA TRP A 108 -2.99 -5.57 -8.16
C TRP A 108 -4.07 -5.11 -7.21
N VAL A 109 -4.67 -3.96 -7.51
CA VAL A 109 -5.89 -3.53 -6.83
C VAL A 109 -7.07 -4.01 -7.66
N TRP A 110 -8.03 -4.66 -7.00
CA TRP A 110 -9.26 -5.11 -7.62
C TRP A 110 -10.41 -4.34 -6.98
N VAL A 111 -11.31 -3.84 -7.81
CA VAL A 111 -12.52 -3.17 -7.37
C VAL A 111 -13.70 -3.96 -7.88
N ASP A 112 -14.54 -4.40 -6.97
CA ASP A 112 -15.72 -5.17 -7.30
C ASP A 112 -16.92 -4.24 -7.37
N THR A 113 -17.74 -4.43 -8.38
CA THR A 113 -19.03 -3.75 -8.45
C THR A 113 -20.13 -4.79 -8.37
N LYS A 114 -21.35 -4.34 -8.19
CA LYS A 114 -22.48 -5.23 -8.02
C LYS A 114 -22.60 -6.15 -9.24
N GLY A 115 -22.41 -7.47 -8.99
CA GLY A 115 -22.49 -8.47 -10.02
C GLY A 115 -21.24 -8.63 -10.88
N HIS A 116 -20.19 -7.86 -10.61
CA HIS A 116 -18.98 -7.89 -11.43
C HIS A 116 -17.73 -7.83 -10.55
N PRO A 117 -17.27 -8.99 -10.01
CA PRO A 117 -16.05 -9.03 -9.22
C PRO A 117 -14.85 -8.62 -10.07
N GLY A 118 -14.03 -7.72 -9.53
CA GLY A 118 -12.82 -7.30 -10.23
C GLY A 118 -13.08 -6.53 -11.51
N GLU A 119 -14.18 -5.78 -11.56
CA GLU A 119 -14.50 -5.00 -12.75
C GLU A 119 -13.41 -4.01 -13.09
N LEU A 120 -12.86 -3.34 -12.08
CA LEU A 120 -11.71 -2.46 -12.27
C LEU A 120 -10.49 -3.12 -11.65
N ARG A 121 -9.37 -3.04 -12.36
CA ARG A 121 -8.10 -3.58 -11.88
C ARG A 121 -6.97 -2.68 -12.28
N GLY A 122 -5.91 -2.68 -11.49
CA GLY A 122 -4.71 -1.95 -11.83
C GLY A 122 -3.54 -2.43 -11.00
N LYS A 123 -2.37 -2.41 -11.61
CA LYS A 123 -1.15 -2.82 -10.94
C LYS A 123 -0.69 -1.73 -10.00
N LEU A 124 -0.25 -2.11 -8.80
CA LEU A 124 0.33 -1.16 -7.86
C LEU A 124 1.66 -0.65 -8.38
N PHE A 125 1.97 0.58 -8.05
CA PHE A 125 3.28 1.16 -8.28
C PHE A 125 3.63 2.10 -7.13
N ALA A 126 4.91 2.39 -6.97
CA ALA A 126 5.36 3.32 -5.96
C ALA A 126 5.08 4.75 -6.46
N GLY A 127 4.55 5.58 -5.57
CA GLY A 127 4.26 6.97 -5.90
C GLY A 127 2.79 7.30 -5.76
N MET A 128 2.38 8.38 -6.41
CA MET A 128 1.00 8.87 -6.37
C MET A 128 0.42 8.86 -7.78
N ALA A 129 -0.89 8.62 -7.86
CA ALA A 129 -1.62 8.69 -9.11
C ALA A 129 -2.46 9.97 -9.14
N HIS A 130 -2.60 10.54 -10.33
CA HIS A 130 -3.43 11.73 -10.54
C HIS A 130 -4.33 11.49 -11.75
N MET A 131 -5.53 12.00 -11.66
CA MET A 131 -6.47 11.90 -12.78
C MET A 131 -6.18 12.98 -13.81
#